data_c4a2756e555ac9770538fe21aceb5655
#
_entry.id   c4a2756e555ac9770538fe21aceb5655
#
_cell.length_a   1.000
_cell.length_b   1.000
_cell.length_c   1.000
_cell.angle_alpha   90.00
_cell.angle_beta   90.00
_cell.angle_gamma   90.00
#
_symmetry.space_group_name_H-M   'P 1'
#
loop_
_entity.id
_entity.type
_entity.pdbx_description
1 polymer ?
#
loop_
_entity_poly.entity_id
_entity_poly.type
_entity_poly.pdbx_seq_one_letter_code
_entity_poly.pdbx_strand_id
1 'polypeptide(L)'
;MKTFRVALLSTLAAGIAATGTARADDEAQVKAGNAVFQKWCAPCHASGPGHPGTQALQALYNGAKPAPLEERTDLTPEFIRNFVRHGVSVMTPFRKTEVSDADLAALTAYLIRTQR
;
A
#
# COMPACT_ATOMS: atom_id res chain seq x y z
N MET A 1 55.88 44.92 15.70
CA MET A 1 54.60 44.79 15.04
C MET A 1 54.33 43.29 14.83
N LYS A 2 53.43 42.72 15.60
CA LYS A 2 53.08 41.27 15.53
C LYS A 2 51.76 41.13 14.78
N THR A 3 51.80 40.55 13.59
CA THR A 3 50.63 40.27 12.77
C THR A 3 49.95 38.96 13.22
N PHE A 4 48.76 39.08 13.78
CA PHE A 4 47.89 37.96 14.10
C PHE A 4 47.19 37.47 12.82
N ARG A 5 47.48 36.22 12.41
CA ARG A 5 46.72 35.52 11.37
C ARG A 5 45.55 34.77 12.02
N VAL A 6 44.34 35.22 11.75
CA VAL A 6 43.12 34.52 12.12
C VAL A 6 42.88 33.45 11.06
N ALA A 7 42.95 32.18 11.46
CA ALA A 7 42.56 31.06 10.62
C ALA A 7 41.02 30.85 10.75
N LEU A 8 40.30 31.10 9.67
CA LEU A 8 38.88 30.72 9.56
C LEU A 8 38.81 29.20 9.31
N LEU A 9 38.37 28.48 10.31
CA LEU A 9 37.95 27.08 10.14
C LEU A 9 36.53 27.07 9.58
N SER A 10 36.37 26.71 8.30
CA SER A 10 35.10 26.43 7.67
C SER A 10 34.63 25.03 8.09
N THR A 11 33.66 24.97 8.98
CA THR A 11 32.92 23.74 9.27
C THR A 11 31.86 23.52 8.19
N LEU A 12 32.18 22.65 7.25
CA LEU A 12 31.20 22.18 6.27
C LEU A 12 30.28 21.17 6.97
N ALA A 13 29.04 21.57 7.21
CA ALA A 13 28.00 20.69 7.79
C ALA A 13 27.60 19.62 6.79
N ALA A 14 27.91 18.36 7.09
CA ALA A 14 27.36 17.19 6.40
C ALA A 14 25.93 16.95 6.88
N GLY A 15 24.96 17.39 6.09
CA GLY A 15 23.54 17.22 6.39
C GLY A 15 22.73 16.85 5.16
N ILE A 16 22.96 15.67 4.57
CA ILE A 16 22.05 15.09 3.57
C ILE A 16 22.20 13.57 3.57
N ALA A 17 21.42 12.84 4.37
CA ALA A 17 21.30 11.38 4.24
C ALA A 17 19.97 10.78 4.74
N ALA A 18 18.97 11.57 5.12
CA ALA A 18 17.75 11.01 5.74
C ALA A 18 16.55 10.80 4.80
N THR A 19 16.60 11.27 3.56
CA THR A 19 15.44 11.20 2.65
C THR A 19 15.40 9.96 1.75
N GLY A 20 16.48 9.21 1.64
CA GLY A 20 16.58 8.03 0.76
C GLY A 20 15.98 6.75 1.36
N THR A 21 16.06 6.57 2.66
CA THR A 21 15.63 5.34 3.35
C THR A 21 14.11 5.20 3.39
N ALA A 22 13.37 6.26 3.70
CA ALA A 22 11.91 6.22 3.77
C ALA A 22 11.24 5.84 2.45
N ARG A 23 11.77 6.29 1.30
CA ARG A 23 11.22 5.92 -0.01
C ARG A 23 11.49 4.46 -0.37
N ALA A 24 12.66 3.94 -0.04
CA ALA A 24 13.00 2.54 -0.28
C ALA A 24 12.12 1.60 0.55
N ASP A 25 11.82 1.97 1.80
CA ASP A 25 10.93 1.22 2.68
C ASP A 25 9.49 1.22 2.16
N ASP A 26 8.99 2.36 1.68
CA ASP A 26 7.67 2.48 1.05
C ASP A 26 7.55 1.61 -0.21
N GLU A 27 8.56 1.61 -1.07
CA GLU A 27 8.57 0.79 -2.29
C GLU A 27 8.63 -0.71 -1.97
N ALA A 28 9.42 -1.11 -1.00
CA ALA A 28 9.51 -2.49 -0.54
C ALA A 28 8.17 -2.95 0.05
N GLN A 29 7.50 -2.11 0.83
CA GLN A 29 6.19 -2.39 1.41
C GLN A 29 5.11 -2.52 0.33
N VAL A 30 5.09 -1.65 -0.67
CA VAL A 30 4.15 -1.72 -1.80
C VAL A 30 4.38 -2.98 -2.63
N LYS A 31 5.63 -3.36 -2.88
CA LYS A 31 5.97 -4.61 -3.57
C LYS A 31 5.50 -5.84 -2.80
N ALA A 32 5.70 -5.86 -1.49
CA ALA A 32 5.18 -6.93 -0.62
C ALA A 32 3.65 -6.98 -0.67
N GLY A 33 2.99 -5.82 -0.62
CA GLY A 33 1.53 -5.72 -0.72
C GLY A 33 0.97 -6.22 -2.04
N ASN A 34 1.67 -5.95 -3.17
CA ASN A 34 1.30 -6.54 -4.45
C ASN A 34 1.37 -8.08 -4.40
N ALA A 35 2.42 -8.65 -3.82
CA ALA A 35 2.52 -10.10 -3.69
C ALA A 35 1.37 -10.70 -2.86
N VAL A 36 0.97 -10.04 -1.77
CA VAL A 36 -0.20 -10.42 -0.98
C VAL A 36 -1.48 -10.32 -1.81
N PHE A 37 -1.67 -9.23 -2.55
CA PHE A 37 -2.83 -9.03 -3.43
C PHE A 37 -2.93 -10.14 -4.47
N GLN A 38 -1.87 -10.42 -5.22
CA GLN A 38 -1.85 -11.44 -6.26
C GLN A 38 -2.18 -12.83 -5.71
N LYS A 39 -1.71 -13.15 -4.52
CA LYS A 39 -1.93 -14.46 -3.90
C LYS A 39 -3.35 -14.63 -3.36
N TRP A 40 -3.87 -13.62 -2.66
CA TRP A 40 -5.06 -13.78 -1.84
C TRP A 40 -6.30 -13.04 -2.34
N CYS A 41 -6.11 -11.97 -3.10
CA CYS A 41 -7.19 -11.06 -3.49
C CYS A 41 -7.50 -11.12 -4.99
N ALA A 42 -6.47 -11.13 -5.84
CA ALA A 42 -6.60 -11.08 -7.29
C ALA A 42 -7.46 -12.20 -7.90
N PRO A 43 -7.44 -13.45 -7.40
CA PRO A 43 -8.33 -14.50 -7.94
C PRO A 43 -9.81 -14.10 -7.95
N CYS A 44 -10.22 -13.25 -7.00
CA CYS A 44 -11.61 -12.77 -6.93
C CYS A 44 -11.76 -11.29 -7.32
N HIS A 45 -10.72 -10.46 -7.20
CA HIS A 45 -10.84 -9.01 -7.25
C HIS A 45 -10.00 -8.31 -8.31
N ALA A 46 -9.28 -9.04 -9.17
CA ALA A 46 -8.55 -8.44 -10.30
C ALA A 46 -9.52 -7.97 -11.40
N SER A 47 -8.97 -7.18 -12.33
CA SER A 47 -9.69 -6.72 -13.53
C SER A 47 -9.93 -7.87 -14.51
N GLY A 48 -11.01 -7.77 -15.29
CA GLY A 48 -11.34 -8.69 -16.35
C GLY A 48 -12.31 -9.81 -15.96
N PRO A 49 -12.56 -10.74 -16.88
CA PRO A 49 -13.50 -11.84 -16.66
C PRO A 49 -12.92 -12.92 -15.73
N GLY A 50 -13.78 -13.67 -15.08
CA GLY A 50 -13.36 -14.81 -14.23
C GLY A 50 -13.03 -14.42 -12.79
N HIS A 51 -13.27 -13.17 -12.38
CA HIS A 51 -13.07 -12.70 -11.02
C HIS A 51 -14.43 -12.47 -10.32
N PRO A 52 -14.92 -13.45 -9.53
CA PRO A 52 -16.28 -13.41 -9.01
C PRO A 52 -16.53 -12.24 -8.05
N GLY A 53 -15.55 -11.83 -7.27
CA GLY A 53 -15.66 -10.64 -6.41
C GLY A 53 -15.83 -9.36 -7.22
N THR A 54 -15.06 -9.20 -8.29
CA THR A 54 -15.19 -8.05 -9.20
C THR A 54 -16.55 -8.05 -9.89
N GLN A 55 -17.03 -9.20 -10.35
CA GLN A 55 -18.37 -9.32 -10.97
C GLN A 55 -19.48 -8.95 -9.98
N ALA A 56 -19.40 -9.41 -8.75
CA ALA A 56 -20.37 -9.06 -7.70
C ALA A 56 -20.36 -7.55 -7.40
N LEU A 57 -19.18 -6.95 -7.33
CA LEU A 57 -19.04 -5.50 -7.13
C LEU A 57 -19.51 -4.69 -8.35
N GLN A 58 -19.31 -5.19 -9.57
CA GLN A 58 -19.87 -4.56 -10.79
C GLN A 58 -21.39 -4.50 -10.73
N ALA A 59 -22.03 -5.60 -10.35
CA ALA A 59 -23.47 -5.66 -10.19
C ALA A 59 -23.97 -4.71 -9.08
N LEU A 60 -23.24 -4.67 -7.95
CA LEU A 60 -23.60 -3.82 -6.81
C LEU A 60 -23.44 -2.34 -7.13
N TYR A 61 -22.35 -1.95 -7.80
CA TYR A 61 -22.04 -0.54 -8.06
C TYR A 61 -22.75 0.03 -9.29
N ASN A 62 -23.16 -0.82 -10.21
CA ASN A 62 -23.89 -0.43 -11.42
C ASN A 62 -23.24 0.77 -12.14
N GLY A 63 -21.93 0.77 -12.27
CA GLY A 63 -21.16 1.82 -12.92
C GLY A 63 -20.84 3.06 -12.07
N ALA A 64 -21.33 3.14 -10.83
CA ALA A 64 -21.06 4.32 -9.97
C ALA A 64 -19.59 4.45 -9.56
N LYS A 65 -18.84 3.33 -9.55
CA LYS A 65 -17.41 3.30 -9.26
C LYS A 65 -16.76 2.03 -9.81
N PRO A 66 -15.43 1.99 -9.99
CA PRO A 66 -14.73 0.80 -10.44
C PRO A 66 -14.94 -0.39 -9.49
N ALA A 67 -15.14 -1.56 -10.06
CA ALA A 67 -15.29 -2.80 -9.31
C ALA A 67 -13.96 -3.50 -8.98
N PRO A 68 -12.96 -3.54 -9.91
CA PRO A 68 -11.63 -4.07 -9.57
C PRO A 68 -10.99 -3.25 -8.45
N LEU A 69 -10.41 -3.93 -7.44
CA LEU A 69 -9.87 -3.22 -6.28
C LEU A 69 -8.70 -2.30 -6.62
N GLU A 70 -7.88 -2.66 -7.60
CA GLU A 70 -6.73 -1.86 -8.03
C GLU A 70 -7.13 -0.57 -8.77
N GLU A 71 -8.35 -0.47 -9.25
CA GLU A 71 -8.90 0.70 -9.95
C GLU A 71 -9.70 1.63 -9.04
N ARG A 72 -9.92 1.23 -7.77
CA ARG A 72 -10.69 2.02 -6.81
C ARG A 72 -9.87 3.17 -6.24
N THR A 73 -10.55 4.28 -6.02
CA THR A 73 -9.96 5.51 -5.46
C THR A 73 -10.57 5.92 -4.12
N ASP A 74 -11.42 5.07 -3.56
CA ASP A 74 -12.19 5.33 -2.33
C ASP A 74 -11.85 4.37 -1.17
N LEU A 75 -10.80 3.54 -1.33
CA LEU A 75 -10.39 2.60 -0.29
C LEU A 75 -9.63 3.33 0.82
N THR A 76 -9.96 3.02 2.07
CA THR A 76 -9.21 3.49 3.25
C THR A 76 -8.56 2.31 3.98
N PRO A 77 -7.53 2.56 4.81
CA PRO A 77 -6.92 1.50 5.62
C PRO A 77 -7.93 0.74 6.49
N GLU A 78 -8.85 1.47 7.09
CA GLU A 78 -9.89 0.92 7.97
C GLU A 78 -10.87 0.05 7.17
N PHE A 79 -11.28 0.52 5.99
CA PHE A 79 -12.16 -0.23 5.09
C PHE A 79 -11.52 -1.57 4.69
N ILE A 80 -10.28 -1.55 4.20
CA ILE A 80 -9.54 -2.74 3.79
C ILE A 80 -9.42 -3.71 4.97
N ARG A 81 -8.97 -3.22 6.14
CA ARG A 81 -8.81 -4.05 7.34
C ARG A 81 -10.11 -4.69 7.78
N ASN A 82 -11.20 -3.92 7.79
CA ASN A 82 -12.51 -4.43 8.19
C ASN A 82 -12.95 -5.62 7.33
N PHE A 83 -12.92 -5.47 6.01
CA PHE A 83 -13.38 -6.53 5.12
C PHE A 83 -12.43 -7.74 5.08
N VAL A 84 -11.13 -7.53 5.15
CA VAL A 84 -10.17 -8.63 5.22
C VAL A 84 -10.34 -9.44 6.51
N ARG A 85 -10.60 -8.80 7.64
CA ARG A 85 -10.72 -9.49 8.94
C ARG A 85 -12.10 -10.09 9.22
N HIS A 86 -13.15 -9.51 8.69
CA HIS A 86 -14.52 -9.93 9.00
C HIS A 86 -15.22 -10.61 7.82
N GLY A 87 -14.73 -10.41 6.59
CA GLY A 87 -15.40 -10.85 5.39
C GLY A 87 -16.72 -10.10 5.12
N VAL A 88 -17.40 -10.46 4.06
CA VAL A 88 -18.76 -9.99 3.75
C VAL A 88 -19.38 -10.93 2.73
N SER A 89 -20.62 -11.37 2.97
CA SER A 89 -21.33 -12.29 2.09
C SER A 89 -20.50 -13.56 1.80
N VAL A 90 -20.12 -13.80 0.55
CA VAL A 90 -19.30 -14.93 0.12
C VAL A 90 -17.79 -14.71 0.29
N MET A 91 -17.37 -13.49 0.60
CA MET A 91 -15.98 -13.20 0.92
C MET A 91 -15.68 -13.67 2.35
N THR A 92 -14.87 -14.70 2.48
CA THR A 92 -14.48 -15.25 3.78
C THR A 92 -13.51 -14.33 4.51
N PRO A 93 -13.53 -14.26 5.86
CA PRO A 93 -12.53 -13.55 6.63
C PRO A 93 -11.17 -14.24 6.54
N PHE A 94 -10.10 -13.47 6.46
CA PHE A 94 -8.72 -13.98 6.50
C PHE A 94 -8.18 -13.93 7.93
N ARG A 95 -7.71 -15.06 8.41
CA ARG A 95 -7.04 -15.17 9.71
C ARG A 95 -5.61 -14.62 9.62
N LYS A 96 -5.03 -14.29 10.77
CA LYS A 96 -3.63 -13.80 10.84
C LYS A 96 -2.59 -14.84 10.39
N THR A 97 -2.95 -16.11 10.35
CA THR A 97 -2.14 -17.20 9.80
C THR A 97 -2.15 -17.26 8.28
N GLU A 98 -3.12 -16.64 7.63
CA GLU A 98 -3.26 -16.56 6.16
C GLU A 98 -2.74 -15.22 5.63
N VAL A 99 -3.23 -14.14 6.20
CA VAL A 99 -2.79 -12.76 5.95
C VAL A 99 -2.39 -12.17 7.28
N SER A 100 -1.10 -12.12 7.58
CA SER A 100 -0.59 -11.54 8.82
C SER A 100 -0.94 -10.04 8.97
N ASP A 101 -0.74 -9.46 10.14
CA ASP A 101 -0.95 -8.01 10.30
C ASP A 101 0.05 -7.21 9.47
N ALA A 102 1.28 -7.71 9.27
CA ALA A 102 2.27 -7.11 8.39
C ALA A 102 1.85 -7.22 6.91
N ASP A 103 1.35 -8.37 6.47
CA ASP A 103 0.82 -8.55 5.12
C ASP A 103 -0.37 -7.63 4.86
N LEU A 104 -1.26 -7.47 5.84
CA LEU A 104 -2.40 -6.58 5.73
C LEU A 104 -1.99 -5.10 5.64
N ALA A 105 -0.96 -4.70 6.38
CA ALA A 105 -0.39 -3.36 6.27
C ALA A 105 0.23 -3.14 4.88
N ALA A 106 0.98 -4.10 4.36
CA ALA A 106 1.57 -4.06 3.03
C ALA A 106 0.49 -4.03 1.92
N LEU A 107 -0.52 -4.88 2.00
CA LEU A 107 -1.68 -4.89 1.10
C LEU A 107 -2.38 -3.52 1.08
N THR A 108 -2.57 -2.93 2.25
CA THR A 108 -3.18 -1.61 2.39
C THR A 108 -2.35 -0.54 1.70
N ALA A 109 -1.04 -0.52 1.91
CA ALA A 109 -0.12 0.41 1.26
C ALA A 109 -0.17 0.26 -0.28
N TYR A 110 -0.21 -0.97 -0.77
CA TYR A 110 -0.33 -1.27 -2.20
C TYR A 110 -1.63 -0.73 -2.79
N LEU A 111 -2.78 -1.08 -2.23
CA LEU A 111 -4.09 -0.68 -2.76
C LEU A 111 -4.33 0.83 -2.68
N ILE A 112 -3.82 1.51 -1.65
CA ILE A 112 -3.95 2.97 -1.53
C ILE A 112 -3.02 3.69 -2.51
N ARG A 113 -1.82 3.15 -2.78
CA ARG A 113 -0.90 3.75 -3.75
C ARG A 113 -1.46 3.72 -5.16
N THR A 114 -2.15 2.68 -5.57
CA THR A 114 -2.76 2.57 -6.91
C THR A 114 -3.89 3.58 -7.14
N GLN A 115 -4.33 4.28 -6.09
CA GLN A 115 -5.38 5.30 -6.15
C GLN A 115 -4.88 6.73 -6.44
N ARG A 116 -3.57 6.93 -6.66
CA ARG A 116 -2.96 8.25 -6.87
C ARG A 116 -2.76 8.58 -8.34
#